data_340a6ada8fd10c6102b92ee7d3e916ea
#
_entry.id   340a6ada8fd10c6102b92ee7d3e916ea
#
_cell.length_a   1.000
_cell.length_b   1.000
_cell.length_c   1.000
_cell.angle_alpha   90.00
_cell.angle_beta   90.00
_cell.angle_gamma   90.00
#
_symmetry.space_group_name_H-M   'P 1'
#
loop_
_entity.id
_entity.type
_entity.pdbx_description
1 polymer ?
#
loop_
_entity_poly.entity_id
_entity_poly.type
_entity_poly.pdbx_seq_one_letter_code
_entity_poly.pdbx_strand_id
1 'polypeptide(L)'
;IERLGSERMLFLLKTVADVLNLDRVTYILSYDPRIMERLLAEQKYDMEYLKKIVQMEFCVPELDTDLKKDLMYHCVSNMLKTYRIEDEKRNEILNIVPLLTDYTQDVRDIKRFLNSIMSVLYYFSNEQNKRLAMQLNICDYIIIELIKRENRELYSIIWKNATYFVSADRETMFGREGYLQANQEKKNAETKDFYKKLFSSEKNSQYINLLKRIFPYVDHYVRERNNIISKDYTDEDYEQAIKKHRIYSGNYFPIYFTLHGNEH
;
A
#
# COMPACT_ATOMS: atom_id res chain seq x y z
N ILE A 1 2.97 24.04 14.74
CA ILE A 1 2.35 24.65 15.95
C ILE A 1 1.33 23.69 16.59
N GLU A 2 0.50 23.05 15.81
CA GLU A 2 -0.59 22.15 16.26
C GLU A 2 -0.20 21.00 17.20
N ARG A 3 1.10 20.64 17.25
CA ARG A 3 1.63 19.64 18.20
C ARG A 3 1.84 20.17 19.60
N LEU A 4 1.73 21.48 19.77
CA LEU A 4 1.71 22.12 21.08
C LEU A 4 0.28 22.00 21.63
N GLY A 5 0.11 21.75 22.91
CA GLY A 5 -1.22 21.85 23.53
C GLY A 5 -1.76 23.28 23.39
N SER A 6 -3.08 23.47 23.54
CA SER A 6 -3.75 24.77 23.30
C SER A 6 -3.14 25.94 24.11
N GLU A 7 -2.74 25.72 25.35
CA GLU A 7 -2.08 26.73 26.19
C GLU A 7 -0.71 27.17 25.63
N ARG A 8 0.14 26.20 25.24
CA ARG A 8 1.47 26.48 24.69
C ARG A 8 1.38 27.15 23.34
N MET A 9 0.41 26.71 22.53
CA MET A 9 0.13 27.32 21.23
C MET A 9 -0.25 28.79 21.39
N LEU A 10 -1.19 29.09 22.31
CA LEU A 10 -1.61 30.48 22.58
C LEU A 10 -0.46 31.32 23.14
N PHE A 11 0.35 30.75 24.05
CA PHE A 11 1.54 31.44 24.56
C PHE A 11 2.53 31.78 23.42
N LEU A 12 2.79 30.85 22.50
CA LEU A 12 3.65 31.10 21.35
C LEU A 12 3.09 32.21 20.45
N LEU A 13 1.79 32.19 20.15
CA LEU A 13 1.15 33.24 19.34
C LEU A 13 1.25 34.62 19.97
N LYS A 14 1.00 34.72 21.27
CA LYS A 14 1.16 35.98 22.02
C LYS A 14 2.61 36.44 22.02
N THR A 15 3.55 35.53 22.23
CA THR A 15 4.97 35.87 22.22
C THR A 15 5.42 36.40 20.87
N VAL A 16 4.97 35.81 19.77
CA VAL A 16 5.27 36.29 18.40
C VAL A 16 4.64 37.66 18.16
N ALA A 17 3.40 37.85 18.61
CA ALA A 17 2.70 39.11 18.41
C ALA A 17 3.27 40.30 19.21
N ASP A 18 3.55 40.06 20.50
CA ASP A 18 3.79 41.11 21.46
C ASP A 18 5.29 41.33 21.78
N VAL A 19 6.09 40.24 21.74
CA VAL A 19 7.47 40.30 22.23
C VAL A 19 8.51 40.15 21.13
N LEU A 20 8.22 39.37 20.10
CA LEU A 20 9.19 39.05 19.04
C LEU A 20 9.04 39.92 17.78
N ASN A 21 8.53 41.16 17.94
CA ASN A 21 8.52 42.10 16.84
C ASN A 21 9.95 42.68 16.61
N LEU A 22 10.81 41.83 16.04
CA LEU A 22 12.22 42.15 15.82
C LEU A 22 12.41 42.66 14.38
N ASP A 23 13.21 43.74 14.24
CA ASP A 23 13.57 44.25 12.93
C ASP A 23 14.24 43.18 12.07
N ARG A 24 13.80 43.02 10.82
CA ARG A 24 14.33 42.12 9.82
C ARG A 24 14.17 40.64 10.14
N VAL A 25 13.25 40.27 11.05
CA VAL A 25 12.89 38.88 11.34
C VAL A 25 11.50 38.59 10.81
N THR A 26 11.36 37.49 10.04
CA THR A 26 10.07 37.01 9.56
C THR A 26 9.79 35.66 10.21
N TYR A 27 8.62 35.54 10.83
CA TYR A 27 8.17 34.29 11.45
C TYR A 27 7.26 33.55 10.47
N ILE A 28 7.58 32.28 10.20
CA ILE A 28 6.77 31.40 9.36
C ILE A 28 6.07 30.39 10.27
N LEU A 29 4.74 30.49 10.35
CA LEU A 29 3.88 29.62 11.14
C LEU A 29 3.20 28.60 10.22
N SER A 30 3.45 27.31 10.46
CA SER A 30 2.76 26.22 9.74
C SER A 30 1.72 25.59 10.66
N TYR A 31 0.47 25.49 10.19
CA TYR A 31 -0.66 24.96 10.94
C TYR A 31 -1.76 24.41 10.02
N ASP A 32 -2.58 23.50 10.54
CA ASP A 32 -3.85 23.09 9.94
C ASP A 32 -4.94 24.02 10.48
N PRO A 33 -5.69 24.74 9.62
CA PRO A 33 -6.72 25.68 10.06
C PRO A 33 -7.78 25.05 10.97
N ARG A 34 -8.20 23.81 10.69
CA ARG A 34 -9.22 23.10 11.48
C ARG A 34 -8.72 22.75 12.89
N ILE A 35 -7.45 22.34 13.00
CA ILE A 35 -6.84 22.06 14.30
C ILE A 35 -6.60 23.36 15.06
N MET A 36 -6.15 24.39 14.38
CA MET A 36 -5.92 25.72 14.96
C MET A 36 -7.22 26.30 15.55
N GLU A 37 -8.32 26.26 14.79
CA GLU A 37 -9.63 26.70 15.23
C GLU A 37 -10.06 26.02 16.53
N ARG A 38 -9.92 24.68 16.60
CA ARG A 38 -10.24 23.90 17.79
C ARG A 38 -9.37 24.31 18.99
N LEU A 39 -8.06 24.43 18.81
CA LEU A 39 -7.12 24.78 19.88
C LEU A 39 -7.37 26.22 20.40
N LEU A 40 -7.73 27.15 19.51
CA LEU A 40 -8.11 28.51 19.89
C LEU A 40 -9.42 28.50 20.68
N ALA A 41 -10.42 27.75 20.24
CA ALA A 41 -11.72 27.65 20.90
C ALA A 41 -11.59 27.08 22.34
N GLU A 42 -10.69 26.11 22.59
CA GLU A 42 -10.37 25.61 23.93
C GLU A 42 -9.88 26.74 24.86
N GLN A 43 -9.23 27.75 24.33
CA GLN A 43 -8.73 28.92 25.06
C GLN A 43 -9.67 30.14 24.98
N LYS A 44 -10.90 29.95 24.48
CA LYS A 44 -11.92 31.02 24.29
C LYS A 44 -11.52 32.11 23.29
N TYR A 45 -10.70 31.76 22.30
CA TYR A 45 -10.35 32.59 21.17
C TYR A 45 -10.99 32.03 19.88
N ASP A 46 -11.12 32.86 18.88
CA ASP A 46 -11.58 32.52 17.54
C ASP A 46 -10.48 32.73 16.49
N MET A 47 -10.76 32.42 15.24
CA MET A 47 -9.82 32.61 14.12
C MET A 47 -9.57 34.11 13.83
N GLU A 48 -10.44 35.02 14.27
CA GLU A 48 -10.19 36.46 14.14
C GLU A 48 -8.98 36.92 14.97
N TYR A 49 -8.71 36.21 16.09
CA TYR A 49 -7.51 36.49 16.86
C TYR A 49 -6.23 36.18 16.06
N LEU A 50 -6.23 35.08 15.29
CA LEU A 50 -5.08 34.69 14.44
C LEU A 50 -4.85 35.73 13.34
N LYS A 51 -5.90 36.24 12.72
CA LYS A 51 -5.81 37.29 11.68
C LYS A 51 -5.15 38.60 12.16
N LYS A 52 -5.19 38.87 13.47
CA LYS A 52 -4.51 40.03 14.04
C LYS A 52 -3.00 39.82 14.15
N ILE A 53 -2.55 38.58 14.18
CA ILE A 53 -1.14 38.22 14.36
C ILE A 53 -0.50 37.92 13.02
N VAL A 54 -1.20 37.19 12.16
CA VAL A 54 -0.69 36.72 10.86
C VAL A 54 -0.95 37.76 9.81
N GLN A 55 0.10 38.39 9.30
CA GLN A 55 0.03 39.45 8.29
C GLN A 55 -0.24 38.91 6.89
N MET A 56 0.20 37.64 6.61
CA MET A 56 0.03 37.04 5.30
C MET A 56 -0.17 35.54 5.48
N GLU A 57 -1.17 34.99 4.81
CA GLU A 57 -1.51 33.57 4.84
C GLU A 57 -1.38 32.94 3.45
N PHE A 58 -0.73 31.81 3.37
CA PHE A 58 -0.62 31.03 2.14
C PHE A 58 -1.22 29.66 2.36
N CYS A 59 -2.20 29.32 1.57
CA CYS A 59 -2.72 27.96 1.50
C CYS A 59 -1.74 27.09 0.71
N VAL A 60 -1.26 26.01 1.31
CA VAL A 60 -0.54 24.97 0.57
C VAL A 60 -1.59 24.20 -0.22
N PRO A 61 -1.54 24.19 -1.56
CA PRO A 61 -2.53 23.48 -2.35
C PRO A 61 -2.46 21.98 -2.11
N GLU A 62 -3.60 21.33 -2.14
CA GLU A 62 -3.65 19.86 -2.17
C GLU A 62 -3.02 19.37 -3.47
N LEU A 63 -2.31 18.25 -3.38
CA LEU A 63 -1.79 17.60 -4.58
C LEU A 63 -2.96 17.07 -5.42
N ASP A 64 -3.05 17.54 -6.65
CA ASP A 64 -3.92 16.90 -7.62
C ASP A 64 -3.45 15.48 -7.97
N THR A 65 -4.32 14.72 -8.61
CA THR A 65 -4.06 13.31 -8.90
C THR A 65 -2.86 13.11 -9.83
N ASP A 66 -2.64 14.02 -10.76
CA ASP A 66 -1.56 13.88 -11.77
C ASP A 66 -0.21 14.22 -11.14
N LEU A 67 -0.12 15.31 -10.39
CA LEU A 67 1.08 15.65 -9.61
C LEU A 67 1.43 14.55 -8.60
N LYS A 68 0.42 13.91 -8.00
CA LYS A 68 0.63 12.78 -7.09
C LYS A 68 1.22 11.57 -7.80
N LYS A 69 0.74 11.24 -9.02
CA LYS A 69 1.29 10.17 -9.86
C LYS A 69 2.73 10.47 -10.28
N ASP A 70 2.99 11.68 -10.73
CA ASP A 70 4.33 12.12 -11.14
C ASP A 70 5.32 12.04 -9.98
N LEU A 71 4.92 12.50 -8.80
CA LEU A 71 5.74 12.40 -7.60
C LEU A 71 6.04 10.95 -7.24
N MET A 72 5.01 10.09 -7.23
CA MET A 72 5.20 8.65 -6.94
C MET A 72 6.13 8.02 -7.96
N TYR A 73 5.91 8.27 -9.25
CA TYR A 73 6.75 7.75 -10.34
C TYR A 73 8.21 8.18 -10.17
N HIS A 74 8.43 9.47 -9.90
CA HIS A 74 9.78 10.01 -9.71
C HIS A 74 10.47 9.40 -8.49
N CYS A 75 9.78 9.28 -7.37
CA CYS A 75 10.31 8.65 -6.15
C CYS A 75 10.63 7.18 -6.36
N VAL A 76 9.72 6.41 -6.98
CA VAL A 76 9.95 4.98 -7.29
C VAL A 76 11.11 4.83 -8.26
N SER A 77 11.17 5.62 -9.32
CA SER A 77 12.26 5.57 -10.30
C SER A 77 13.64 5.82 -9.66
N ASN A 78 13.73 6.81 -8.77
CA ASN A 78 14.96 7.10 -8.05
C ASN A 78 15.34 5.96 -7.08
N MET A 79 14.36 5.38 -6.40
CA MET A 79 14.57 4.22 -5.52
C MET A 79 15.15 3.05 -6.33
N LEU A 80 14.56 2.70 -7.47
CA LEU A 80 14.99 1.59 -8.29
C LEU A 80 16.41 1.78 -8.87
N LYS A 81 16.79 3.02 -9.20
CA LYS A 81 18.16 3.36 -9.60
C LYS A 81 19.14 3.14 -8.45
N THR A 82 18.80 3.59 -7.24
CA THR A 82 19.64 3.47 -6.05
C THR A 82 19.96 2.02 -5.74
N TYR A 83 18.97 1.12 -5.85
CA TYR A 83 19.14 -0.31 -5.59
C TYR A 83 19.59 -1.13 -6.82
N ARG A 84 19.91 -0.47 -7.94
CA ARG A 84 20.41 -1.09 -9.16
C ARG A 84 19.52 -2.24 -9.67
N ILE A 85 18.20 -2.03 -9.60
CA ILE A 85 17.22 -3.01 -10.11
C ILE A 85 17.34 -3.11 -11.63
N GLU A 86 17.33 -4.34 -12.15
CA GLU A 86 17.39 -4.66 -13.58
C GLU A 86 16.30 -3.94 -14.37
N ASP A 87 16.58 -3.53 -15.60
CA ASP A 87 15.68 -2.69 -16.40
C ASP A 87 14.32 -3.35 -16.68
N GLU A 88 14.27 -4.65 -16.90
CA GLU A 88 13.02 -5.38 -17.09
C GLU A 88 12.13 -5.29 -15.84
N LYS A 89 12.66 -5.61 -14.67
CA LYS A 89 11.97 -5.51 -13.38
C LYS A 89 11.59 -4.07 -13.05
N ARG A 90 12.47 -3.11 -13.42
CA ARG A 90 12.18 -1.68 -13.25
C ARG A 90 10.92 -1.27 -14.01
N ASN A 91 10.81 -1.67 -15.26
CA ASN A 91 9.64 -1.36 -16.09
C ASN A 91 8.36 -2.01 -15.54
N GLU A 92 8.44 -3.27 -15.07
CA GLU A 92 7.31 -3.93 -14.40
C GLU A 92 6.82 -3.14 -13.17
N ILE A 93 7.76 -2.64 -12.34
CA ILE A 93 7.42 -1.85 -11.13
C ILE A 93 6.82 -0.50 -11.52
N LEU A 94 7.40 0.20 -12.50
CA LEU A 94 6.89 1.49 -12.96
C LEU A 94 5.47 1.37 -13.54
N ASN A 95 5.13 0.24 -14.14
CA ASN A 95 3.78 -0.03 -14.67
C ASN A 95 2.71 -0.20 -13.58
N ILE A 96 3.08 -0.48 -12.33
CA ILE A 96 2.12 -0.55 -11.23
C ILE A 96 1.99 0.77 -10.45
N VAL A 97 2.85 1.76 -10.70
CA VAL A 97 2.83 3.05 -10.01
C VAL A 97 1.46 3.73 -10.02
N PRO A 98 0.74 3.82 -11.16
CA PRO A 98 -0.59 4.43 -11.16
C PRO A 98 -1.55 3.74 -10.19
N LEU A 99 -1.52 2.40 -10.15
CA LEU A 99 -2.34 1.62 -9.23
C LEU A 99 -1.97 1.87 -7.76
N LEU A 100 -0.68 1.97 -7.44
CA LEU A 100 -0.22 2.26 -6.08
C LEU A 100 -0.65 3.66 -5.61
N THR A 101 -0.66 4.62 -6.53
CA THR A 101 -0.99 6.01 -6.24
C THR A 101 -2.44 6.17 -5.77
N ASP A 102 -3.35 5.37 -6.29
CA ASP A 102 -4.78 5.41 -5.91
C ASP A 102 -5.00 5.07 -4.42
N TYR A 103 -4.04 4.40 -3.79
CA TYR A 103 -4.10 3.99 -2.37
C TYR A 103 -3.22 4.84 -1.44
N THR A 104 -2.67 5.94 -1.93
CA THR A 104 -1.91 6.90 -1.12
C THR A 104 -2.67 8.22 -1.04
N GLN A 105 -2.70 8.83 0.15
CA GLN A 105 -3.48 10.05 0.37
C GLN A 105 -2.68 11.32 0.04
N ASP A 106 -1.49 11.45 0.59
CA ASP A 106 -0.65 12.65 0.49
C ASP A 106 0.84 12.32 0.29
N VAL A 107 1.68 13.35 0.16
CA VAL A 107 3.14 13.23 0.00
C VAL A 107 3.79 12.49 1.18
N ARG A 108 3.30 12.71 2.40
CA ARG A 108 3.83 12.05 3.61
C ARG A 108 3.55 10.57 3.54
N ASP A 109 2.37 10.23 3.07
CA ASP A 109 1.92 8.86 2.91
C ASP A 109 2.73 8.13 1.84
N ILE A 110 2.94 8.75 0.69
CA ILE A 110 3.83 8.25 -0.36
C ILE A 110 5.23 7.98 0.20
N LYS A 111 5.84 8.95 0.90
CA LYS A 111 7.17 8.79 1.47
C LYS A 111 7.25 7.67 2.51
N ARG A 112 6.25 7.54 3.37
CA ARG A 112 6.20 6.47 4.39
C ARG A 112 6.08 5.09 3.74
N PHE A 113 5.27 4.97 2.71
CA PHE A 113 5.14 3.74 1.93
C PHE A 113 6.47 3.37 1.26
N LEU A 114 7.09 4.30 0.56
CA LEU A 114 8.38 4.06 -0.10
C LEU A 114 9.47 3.70 0.90
N ASN A 115 9.52 4.34 2.07
CA ASN A 115 10.48 4.00 3.12
C ASN A 115 10.32 2.55 3.61
N SER A 116 9.09 2.04 3.70
CA SER A 116 8.87 0.63 4.07
C SER A 116 9.46 -0.33 3.03
N ILE A 117 9.28 -0.02 1.75
CA ILE A 117 9.85 -0.80 0.65
C ILE A 117 11.38 -0.68 0.61
N MET A 118 11.90 0.53 0.78
CA MET A 118 13.36 0.78 0.81
C MET A 118 14.06 -0.03 1.90
N SER A 119 13.48 -0.11 3.08
CA SER A 119 14.04 -0.89 4.19
C SER A 119 14.22 -2.35 3.82
N VAL A 120 13.26 -2.92 3.10
CA VAL A 120 13.33 -4.31 2.64
C VAL A 120 14.31 -4.47 1.49
N LEU A 121 14.30 -3.56 0.51
CA LEU A 121 15.26 -3.61 -0.59
C LEU A 121 16.71 -3.47 -0.07
N TYR A 122 16.92 -2.61 0.93
CA TYR A 122 18.21 -2.50 1.61
C TYR A 122 18.61 -3.80 2.31
N TYR A 123 17.69 -4.41 3.05
CA TYR A 123 17.93 -5.71 3.69
C TYR A 123 18.33 -6.78 2.67
N PHE A 124 17.67 -6.82 1.52
CA PHE A 124 17.98 -7.77 0.46
C PHE A 124 19.21 -7.40 -0.39
N SER A 125 19.66 -6.16 -0.38
CA SER A 125 20.91 -5.77 -1.06
C SER A 125 22.15 -6.32 -0.34
N ASN A 126 21.99 -6.78 0.91
CA ASN A 126 23.06 -7.43 1.65
C ASN A 126 23.33 -8.84 1.09
N GLU A 127 24.59 -9.16 0.81
CA GLU A 127 25.01 -10.45 0.23
C GLU A 127 24.49 -11.66 1.01
N GLN A 128 24.36 -11.55 2.35
CA GLN A 128 23.86 -12.62 3.20
C GLN A 128 22.38 -12.95 2.93
N ASN A 129 21.59 -11.98 2.52
CA ASN A 129 20.14 -12.11 2.31
C ASN A 129 19.75 -12.19 0.82
N LYS A 130 20.72 -12.11 -0.09
CA LYS A 130 20.51 -12.08 -1.54
C LYS A 130 19.71 -13.29 -2.05
N ARG A 131 19.90 -14.47 -1.43
CA ARG A 131 19.13 -15.69 -1.77
C ARG A 131 17.63 -15.52 -1.53
N LEU A 132 17.23 -14.86 -0.44
CA LEU A 132 15.82 -14.60 -0.13
C LEU A 132 15.23 -13.56 -1.09
N ALA A 133 15.98 -12.51 -1.42
CA ALA A 133 15.58 -11.51 -2.40
C ALA A 133 15.31 -12.10 -3.80
N MET A 134 16.10 -13.11 -4.18
CA MET A 134 15.90 -13.83 -5.44
C MET A 134 14.63 -14.70 -5.46
N GLN A 135 14.01 -14.96 -4.32
CA GLN A 135 12.80 -15.77 -4.19
C GLN A 135 11.51 -14.93 -4.16
N LEU A 136 11.59 -13.65 -4.47
CA LEU A 136 10.46 -12.73 -4.46
C LEU A 136 10.25 -12.07 -5.82
N ASN A 137 8.99 -11.96 -6.21
CA ASN A 137 8.62 -10.99 -7.23
C ASN A 137 8.42 -9.62 -6.56
N ILE A 138 9.22 -8.64 -6.95
CA ILE A 138 9.23 -7.31 -6.32
C ILE A 138 7.87 -6.60 -6.47
N CYS A 139 7.19 -6.76 -7.61
CA CYS A 139 5.87 -6.15 -7.81
C CYS A 139 4.82 -6.72 -6.84
N ASP A 140 4.79 -8.04 -6.70
CA ASP A 140 3.88 -8.70 -5.76
C ASP A 140 4.19 -8.27 -4.32
N TYR A 141 5.49 -8.17 -3.99
CA TYR A 141 5.92 -7.72 -2.68
C TYR A 141 5.48 -6.27 -2.38
N ILE A 142 5.66 -5.35 -3.32
CA ILE A 142 5.22 -3.95 -3.17
C ILE A 142 3.71 -3.87 -2.92
N ILE A 143 2.92 -4.66 -3.65
CA ILE A 143 1.46 -4.68 -3.51
C ILE A 143 1.06 -5.26 -2.14
N ILE A 144 1.65 -6.36 -1.72
CA ILE A 144 1.29 -6.97 -0.43
C ILE A 144 1.70 -6.09 0.77
N GLU A 145 2.82 -5.38 0.68
CA GLU A 145 3.24 -4.40 1.68
C GLU A 145 2.30 -3.20 1.75
N LEU A 146 1.78 -2.74 0.61
CA LEU A 146 0.75 -1.71 0.59
C LEU A 146 -0.51 -2.18 1.29
N ILE A 147 -0.98 -3.39 1.01
CA ILE A 147 -2.15 -3.99 1.68
C ILE A 147 -1.90 -4.12 3.18
N LYS A 148 -0.73 -4.60 3.59
CA LYS A 148 -0.34 -4.73 5.01
C LYS A 148 -0.40 -3.41 5.75
N ARG A 149 0.04 -2.33 5.12
CA ARG A 149 0.03 -0.98 5.69
C ARG A 149 -1.39 -0.43 5.81
N GLU A 150 -2.19 -0.57 4.76
CA GLU A 150 -3.51 0.06 4.67
C GLU A 150 -4.61 -0.76 5.36
N ASN A 151 -4.52 -2.09 5.29
CA ASN A 151 -5.52 -2.99 5.82
C ASN A 151 -4.89 -4.26 6.41
N ARG A 152 -4.40 -4.15 7.64
CA ARG A 152 -3.78 -5.28 8.38
C ARG A 152 -4.69 -6.49 8.53
N GLU A 153 -5.99 -6.25 8.63
CA GLU A 153 -6.97 -7.33 8.75
C GLU A 153 -7.04 -8.13 7.46
N LEU A 154 -7.15 -7.46 6.31
CA LEU A 154 -7.13 -8.10 4.99
C LEU A 154 -5.82 -8.87 4.76
N TYR A 155 -4.68 -8.27 5.11
CA TYR A 155 -3.38 -8.95 5.06
C TYR A 155 -3.38 -10.25 5.90
N SER A 156 -3.91 -10.21 7.11
CA SER A 156 -4.02 -11.38 7.97
C SER A 156 -5.00 -12.43 7.42
N ILE A 157 -6.10 -11.99 6.81
CA ILE A 157 -7.06 -12.89 6.14
C ILE A 157 -6.39 -13.62 4.98
N ILE A 158 -5.61 -12.91 4.15
CA ILE A 158 -4.89 -13.52 3.03
C ILE A 158 -3.92 -14.59 3.55
N TRP A 159 -3.12 -14.27 4.56
CA TRP A 159 -2.17 -15.20 5.15
C TRP A 159 -2.83 -16.46 5.71
N LYS A 160 -3.88 -16.30 6.53
CA LYS A 160 -4.59 -17.40 7.21
C LYS A 160 -5.40 -18.28 6.26
N ASN A 161 -5.73 -17.77 5.08
CA ASN A 161 -6.59 -18.44 4.10
C ASN A 161 -5.87 -18.69 2.77
N ALA A 162 -4.58 -19.03 2.84
CA ALA A 162 -3.71 -19.25 1.69
C ALA A 162 -4.34 -20.13 0.60
N THR A 163 -5.10 -21.15 0.98
CA THR A 163 -5.76 -22.11 0.05
C THR A 163 -6.72 -21.45 -0.95
N TYR A 164 -7.23 -20.26 -0.65
CA TYR A 164 -8.07 -19.51 -1.58
C TYR A 164 -7.27 -18.57 -2.49
N PHE A 165 -6.01 -18.29 -2.19
CA PHE A 165 -5.18 -17.34 -2.92
C PHE A 165 -4.08 -17.99 -3.75
N VAL A 166 -3.67 -19.19 -3.35
CA VAL A 166 -2.54 -19.92 -3.94
C VAL A 166 -3.05 -20.94 -4.94
N SER A 167 -2.42 -21.02 -6.11
CA SER A 167 -2.68 -22.11 -7.06
C SER A 167 -2.23 -23.45 -6.46
N ALA A 168 -3.06 -24.48 -6.58
CA ALA A 168 -2.71 -25.82 -6.12
C ALA A 168 -1.52 -26.35 -6.93
N ASP A 169 -0.58 -27.00 -6.25
CA ASP A 169 0.53 -27.66 -6.90
C ASP A 169 0.03 -28.81 -7.80
N ARG A 170 0.70 -28.97 -8.94
CA ARG A 170 0.38 -30.00 -9.94
C ARG A 170 0.34 -31.42 -9.35
N GLU A 171 1.20 -31.71 -8.36
CA GLU A 171 1.26 -33.01 -7.69
C GLU A 171 -0.01 -33.39 -6.91
N THR A 172 -0.73 -32.39 -6.39
CA THR A 172 -2.02 -32.61 -5.75
C THR A 172 -3.19 -32.77 -6.73
N MET A 173 -3.01 -32.35 -8.00
CA MET A 173 -4.03 -32.43 -9.04
C MET A 173 -4.07 -33.78 -9.80
N PHE A 174 -2.96 -34.50 -9.92
CA PHE A 174 -2.86 -35.70 -10.77
C PHE A 174 -3.16 -37.04 -10.09
N GLY A 175 -3.55 -37.04 -8.81
CA GLY A 175 -4.01 -38.23 -8.13
C GLY A 175 -5.49 -38.55 -8.34
N ARG A 176 -5.87 -39.31 -9.38
CA ARG A 176 -7.20 -39.94 -9.62
C ARG A 176 -8.24 -39.04 -10.31
N GLU A 177 -8.32 -39.11 -11.62
CA GLU A 177 -9.13 -38.29 -12.53
C GLU A 177 -10.65 -38.19 -12.23
N GLY A 178 -11.28 -39.17 -11.62
CA GLY A 178 -12.72 -39.14 -11.35
C GLY A 178 -13.13 -38.48 -10.01
N TYR A 179 -12.23 -38.43 -9.04
CA TYR A 179 -12.47 -37.75 -7.75
C TYR A 179 -12.21 -36.23 -7.80
N LEU A 180 -11.53 -35.80 -8.83
CA LEU A 180 -11.03 -34.42 -8.99
C LEU A 180 -12.09 -33.45 -9.45
N GLN A 181 -12.98 -33.83 -10.40
CA GLN A 181 -13.99 -32.92 -10.93
C GLN A 181 -15.02 -32.49 -9.87
N ALA A 182 -15.59 -33.42 -9.13
CA ALA A 182 -16.56 -33.09 -8.08
C ALA A 182 -15.94 -32.29 -6.91
N ASN A 183 -14.69 -32.60 -6.56
CA ASN A 183 -13.96 -31.84 -5.53
C ASN A 183 -13.55 -30.46 -6.03
N GLN A 184 -13.26 -30.31 -7.32
CA GLN A 184 -12.89 -29.03 -7.92
C GLN A 184 -14.09 -28.09 -8.05
N GLU A 185 -15.25 -28.59 -8.44
CA GLU A 185 -16.51 -27.83 -8.46
C GLU A 185 -16.90 -27.35 -7.04
N LYS A 186 -16.80 -28.23 -6.04
CA LYS A 186 -17.02 -27.89 -4.65
C LYS A 186 -16.05 -26.84 -4.14
N LYS A 187 -14.76 -27.01 -4.43
CA LYS A 187 -13.71 -26.04 -4.07
C LYS A 187 -13.92 -24.69 -4.76
N ASN A 188 -14.34 -24.70 -6.02
CA ASN A 188 -14.67 -23.49 -6.75
C ASN A 188 -15.88 -22.75 -6.13
N ALA A 189 -16.92 -23.48 -5.72
CA ALA A 189 -18.08 -22.90 -5.04
C ALA A 189 -17.71 -22.30 -3.68
N GLU A 190 -16.92 -23.01 -2.87
CA GLU A 190 -16.40 -22.54 -1.59
C GLU A 190 -15.51 -21.29 -1.77
N THR A 191 -14.69 -21.26 -2.78
CA THR A 191 -13.83 -20.11 -3.12
C THR A 191 -14.66 -18.89 -3.53
N LYS A 192 -15.70 -19.09 -4.32
CA LYS A 192 -16.64 -18.01 -4.70
C LYS A 192 -17.37 -17.45 -3.47
N ASP A 193 -17.86 -18.31 -2.60
CA ASP A 193 -18.54 -17.89 -1.36
C ASP A 193 -17.59 -17.15 -0.42
N PHE A 194 -16.33 -17.61 -0.33
CA PHE A 194 -15.30 -16.92 0.43
C PHE A 194 -15.06 -15.50 -0.10
N TYR A 195 -14.84 -15.34 -1.41
CA TYR A 195 -14.62 -14.03 -2.01
C TYR A 195 -15.85 -13.12 -1.93
N LYS A 196 -17.05 -13.69 -2.08
CA LYS A 196 -18.29 -12.94 -1.91
C LYS A 196 -18.41 -12.36 -0.50
N LYS A 197 -18.07 -13.13 0.52
CA LYS A 197 -18.02 -12.66 1.93
C LYS A 197 -16.89 -11.66 2.14
N LEU A 198 -15.70 -11.94 1.64
CA LEU A 198 -14.53 -11.07 1.79
C LEU A 198 -14.76 -9.67 1.22
N PHE A 199 -15.36 -9.58 0.03
CA PHE A 199 -15.60 -8.34 -0.69
C PHE A 199 -17.01 -7.76 -0.48
N SER A 200 -17.82 -8.32 0.42
CA SER A 200 -19.05 -7.67 0.87
C SER A 200 -18.78 -6.45 1.76
N SER A 201 -17.65 -6.43 2.44
CA SER A 201 -17.19 -5.27 3.21
C SER A 201 -16.56 -4.23 2.28
N GLU A 202 -17.05 -2.98 2.36
CA GLU A 202 -16.46 -1.84 1.63
C GLU A 202 -14.98 -1.67 1.94
N LYS A 203 -14.58 -1.89 3.20
CA LYS A 203 -13.20 -1.86 3.67
C LYS A 203 -12.27 -2.81 2.92
N ASN A 204 -12.75 -3.96 2.45
CA ASN A 204 -11.96 -4.94 1.71
C ASN A 204 -12.12 -4.79 0.20
N SER A 205 -13.33 -4.45 -0.26
CA SER A 205 -13.65 -4.36 -1.69
C SER A 205 -12.83 -3.29 -2.41
N GLN A 206 -12.44 -2.22 -1.73
CA GLN A 206 -11.57 -1.18 -2.29
C GLN A 206 -10.20 -1.72 -2.74
N TYR A 207 -9.69 -2.83 -2.17
CA TYR A 207 -8.40 -3.43 -2.54
C TYR A 207 -8.48 -4.49 -3.63
N ILE A 208 -9.67 -4.71 -4.20
CA ILE A 208 -9.88 -5.77 -5.19
C ILE A 208 -9.00 -5.60 -6.44
N ASN A 209 -8.72 -4.36 -6.84
CA ASN A 209 -7.85 -4.04 -7.97
C ASN A 209 -6.38 -4.39 -7.72
N LEU A 210 -5.91 -4.29 -6.48
CA LEU A 210 -4.59 -4.76 -6.08
C LEU A 210 -4.54 -6.28 -6.04
N LEU A 211 -5.54 -6.91 -5.42
CA LEU A 211 -5.58 -8.36 -5.24
C LEU A 211 -5.69 -9.12 -6.56
N LYS A 212 -6.52 -8.67 -7.50
CA LYS A 212 -6.60 -9.29 -8.82
C LYS A 212 -5.30 -9.23 -9.62
N ARG A 213 -4.41 -8.28 -9.32
CA ARG A 213 -3.11 -8.15 -9.97
C ARG A 213 -2.12 -9.21 -9.51
N ILE A 214 -2.24 -9.67 -8.27
CA ILE A 214 -1.30 -10.60 -7.65
C ILE A 214 -1.90 -12.00 -7.41
N PHE A 215 -3.23 -12.13 -7.45
CA PHE A 215 -3.92 -13.41 -7.26
C PHE A 215 -4.89 -13.70 -8.41
N PRO A 216 -4.53 -14.63 -9.30
CA PRO A 216 -5.36 -14.97 -10.46
C PRO A 216 -6.77 -15.44 -10.12
N TYR A 217 -6.97 -16.15 -9.01
CA TYR A 217 -8.30 -16.59 -8.58
C TYR A 217 -9.21 -15.40 -8.22
N VAL A 218 -8.64 -14.32 -7.67
CA VAL A 218 -9.40 -13.08 -7.44
C VAL A 218 -9.76 -12.42 -8.77
N ASP A 219 -8.84 -12.39 -9.75
CA ASP A 219 -9.14 -11.86 -11.08
C ASP A 219 -10.23 -12.66 -11.78
N HIS A 220 -10.16 -14.00 -11.71
CA HIS A 220 -11.19 -14.89 -12.24
C HIS A 220 -12.56 -14.60 -11.61
N TYR A 221 -12.63 -14.52 -10.27
CA TYR A 221 -13.87 -14.18 -9.55
C TYR A 221 -14.45 -12.84 -10.00
N VAL A 222 -13.62 -11.81 -10.15
CA VAL A 222 -14.07 -10.48 -10.57
C VAL A 222 -14.58 -10.49 -12.00
N ARG A 223 -13.89 -11.18 -12.92
CA ARG A 223 -14.32 -11.31 -14.33
C ARG A 223 -15.66 -12.05 -14.43
N GLU A 224 -15.80 -13.16 -13.74
CA GLU A 224 -17.03 -13.95 -13.73
C GLU A 224 -18.21 -13.13 -13.19
N ARG A 225 -18.02 -12.39 -12.08
CA ARG A 225 -19.03 -11.49 -11.53
C ARG A 225 -19.48 -10.42 -12.52
N ASN A 226 -18.59 -9.96 -13.37
CA ASN A 226 -18.86 -8.92 -14.37
C ASN A 226 -19.26 -9.48 -15.75
N ASN A 227 -19.51 -10.79 -15.87
CA ASN A 227 -19.78 -11.50 -17.14
C ASN A 227 -18.68 -11.32 -18.21
N ILE A 228 -17.42 -11.15 -17.78
CA ILE A 228 -16.26 -11.07 -18.64
C ILE A 228 -15.70 -12.48 -18.79
N ILE A 229 -15.40 -12.89 -20.04
CA ILE A 229 -14.78 -14.19 -20.30
C ILE A 229 -13.47 -14.28 -19.52
N SER A 230 -13.36 -15.24 -18.62
CA SER A 230 -12.11 -15.51 -17.90
C SER A 230 -11.21 -16.36 -18.78
N LYS A 231 -9.91 -16.04 -18.74
CA LYS A 231 -8.90 -16.92 -19.32
C LYS A 231 -8.66 -18.07 -18.32
N ASP A 232 -8.77 -19.31 -18.78
CA ASP A 232 -8.37 -20.45 -17.96
C ASP A 232 -6.87 -20.40 -17.70
N TYR A 233 -6.49 -20.72 -16.47
CA TYR A 233 -5.10 -20.78 -16.05
C TYR A 233 -4.49 -22.08 -16.57
N THR A 234 -3.49 -21.95 -17.44
CA THR A 234 -2.82 -23.10 -18.08
C THR A 234 -1.62 -23.55 -17.26
N ASP A 235 -1.14 -24.77 -17.54
CA ASP A 235 0.12 -25.28 -16.96
C ASP A 235 1.30 -24.34 -17.23
N GLU A 236 1.33 -23.72 -18.42
CA GLU A 236 2.36 -22.75 -18.80
C GLU A 236 2.31 -21.49 -17.91
N ASP A 237 1.11 -21.00 -17.59
CA ASP A 237 0.94 -19.87 -16.67
C ASP A 237 1.46 -20.21 -15.26
N TYR A 238 1.29 -21.48 -14.83
CA TYR A 238 1.80 -21.94 -13.54
C TYR A 238 3.34 -22.05 -13.53
N GLU A 239 3.94 -22.64 -14.58
CA GLU A 239 5.40 -22.69 -14.72
C GLU A 239 6.02 -21.27 -14.74
N GLN A 240 5.38 -20.34 -15.42
CA GLN A 240 5.78 -18.93 -15.41
C GLN A 240 5.66 -18.28 -14.04
N ALA A 241 4.64 -18.65 -13.25
CA ALA A 241 4.48 -18.17 -11.88
C ALA A 241 5.64 -18.64 -10.97
N ILE A 242 6.04 -19.90 -11.08
CA ILE A 242 7.19 -20.45 -10.35
C ILE A 242 8.47 -19.73 -10.80
N LYS A 243 8.70 -19.63 -12.12
CA LYS A 243 9.89 -18.99 -12.68
C LYS A 243 10.02 -17.53 -12.27
N LYS A 244 8.89 -16.81 -12.16
CA LYS A 244 8.83 -15.39 -11.73
C LYS A 244 8.65 -15.21 -10.23
N HIS A 245 8.70 -16.27 -9.43
CA HIS A 245 8.55 -16.26 -7.98
C HIS A 245 7.29 -15.52 -7.50
N ARG A 246 6.17 -15.73 -8.21
CA ARG A 246 4.91 -15.02 -7.91
C ARG A 246 4.32 -15.46 -6.58
N ILE A 247 3.69 -14.52 -5.87
CA ILE A 247 3.09 -14.75 -4.55
C ILE A 247 2.01 -15.84 -4.57
N TYR A 248 1.30 -16.02 -5.68
CA TYR A 248 0.25 -17.04 -5.78
C TYR A 248 0.79 -18.47 -6.05
N SER A 249 2.10 -18.66 -6.19
CA SER A 249 2.73 -19.98 -6.20
C SER A 249 2.90 -20.48 -4.77
N GLY A 250 2.46 -21.73 -4.49
CA GLY A 250 2.54 -22.34 -3.17
C GLY A 250 3.94 -22.34 -2.57
N ASN A 251 4.96 -22.49 -3.44
CA ASN A 251 6.36 -22.51 -3.03
C ASN A 251 6.85 -21.18 -2.46
N TYR A 252 6.31 -20.05 -2.93
CA TYR A 252 6.80 -18.73 -2.58
C TYR A 252 5.87 -17.95 -1.65
N PHE A 253 4.59 -18.29 -1.60
CA PHE A 253 3.60 -17.57 -0.78
C PHE A 253 4.05 -17.33 0.68
N PRO A 254 4.56 -18.31 1.42
CA PRO A 254 4.98 -18.09 2.81
C PRO A 254 6.08 -17.05 2.95
N ILE A 255 6.96 -16.94 1.96
CA ILE A 255 8.12 -16.02 2.00
C ILE A 255 7.65 -14.57 2.10
N TYR A 256 6.57 -14.20 1.38
CA TYR A 256 6.01 -12.85 1.39
C TYR A 256 5.48 -12.40 2.75
N PHE A 257 5.17 -13.34 3.64
CA PHE A 257 4.57 -13.06 4.95
C PHE A 257 5.54 -13.25 6.12
N THR A 258 6.68 -13.93 5.90
CA THR A 258 7.65 -14.26 6.96
C THR A 258 8.87 -13.36 6.98
N LEU A 259 9.04 -12.47 6.00
CA LEU A 259 10.23 -11.64 5.82
C LEU A 259 10.56 -10.71 7.00
N HIS A 260 9.58 -10.32 7.79
CA HIS A 260 9.76 -9.40 8.92
C HIS A 260 9.80 -10.07 10.29
N GLY A 261 10.05 -11.40 10.35
CA GLY A 261 9.94 -12.16 11.60
C GLY A 261 8.51 -12.11 12.15
N ASN A 262 7.96 -13.24 12.54
CA ASN A 262 6.62 -13.29 13.12
C ASN A 262 6.53 -12.38 14.35
N GLU A 263 6.08 -11.15 14.19
CA GLU A 263 5.43 -10.42 15.26
C GLU A 263 3.99 -10.94 15.35
N HIS A 264 3.83 -12.03 16.10
CA HIS A 264 2.54 -12.56 16.53
C HIS A 264 2.18 -11.99 17.90
#